data_aceb1f6842f885b8d938199ee1667cda
#
_entry.id   aceb1f6842f885b8d938199ee1667cda
#
_cell.length_a   1.000
_cell.length_b   1.000
_cell.length_c   1.000
_cell.angle_alpha   90.00
_cell.angle_beta   90.00
_cell.angle_gamma   90.00
#
_symmetry.space_group_name_H-M   'P 1'
#
loop_
_entity.id
_entity.type
_entity.pdbx_description
1 polymer ?
#
loop_
_entity_poly.entity_id
_entity_poly.type
_entity_poly.pdbx_seq_one_letter_code
_entity_poly.pdbx_strand_id
1 'polypeptide(L)'
;MNVPSDLFMFLKEGMAKETYNFKNFTVFQDLYVQISGGYRRDMSDVVPGLAVGAKLKFLVGLDRIDMKINNAQINMSQDKWELNTDAEGTIYGTWVKFVPAAQEGELPKVEMDFSKLGPAGYGVAVDLGAEYKLNLDNPVIDGVNFSASVVDLGAIFYSENGTIKLQSK
;
A
#
# COMPACT_ATOMS: atom_id res chain seq x y z
N MET A 1 5.98 -9.61 -1.35
CA MET A 1 5.55 -9.26 -2.71
C MET A 1 6.15 -10.29 -3.66
N ASN A 2 5.32 -11.08 -4.34
CA ASN A 2 5.82 -12.08 -5.28
C ASN A 2 5.74 -11.44 -6.68
N VAL A 3 6.88 -10.98 -7.20
CA VAL A 3 6.93 -10.38 -8.54
C VAL A 3 7.21 -11.50 -9.54
N PRO A 4 6.36 -11.72 -10.55
CA PRO A 4 6.59 -12.72 -11.58
C PRO A 4 7.92 -12.49 -12.31
N SER A 5 8.67 -13.55 -12.56
CA SER A 5 9.96 -13.45 -13.26
C SER A 5 9.83 -12.80 -14.64
N ASP A 6 8.76 -13.06 -15.35
CA ASP A 6 8.50 -12.50 -16.66
C ASP A 6 8.23 -10.99 -16.63
N LEU A 7 7.63 -10.47 -15.53
CA LEU A 7 7.49 -9.02 -15.34
C LEU A 7 8.85 -8.35 -15.15
N PHE A 8 9.73 -8.98 -14.37
CA PHE A 8 11.08 -8.47 -14.17
C PHE A 8 11.90 -8.50 -15.48
N MET A 9 11.79 -9.57 -16.26
CA MET A 9 12.46 -9.68 -17.57
C MET A 9 11.91 -8.66 -18.57
N PHE A 10 10.60 -8.45 -18.62
CA PHE A 10 9.98 -7.43 -19.47
C PHE A 10 10.46 -6.02 -19.13
N LEU A 11 10.56 -5.68 -17.85
CA LEU A 11 11.04 -4.37 -17.40
C LEU A 11 12.54 -4.18 -17.65
N LYS A 12 13.34 -5.25 -17.57
CA LYS A 12 14.81 -5.19 -17.73
C LYS A 12 15.24 -5.26 -19.20
N GLU A 13 14.63 -6.14 -19.98
CA GLU A 13 15.09 -6.51 -21.33
C GLU A 13 14.15 -6.01 -22.42
N GLY A 14 13.03 -5.39 -22.02
CA GLY A 14 12.01 -4.94 -22.95
C GLY A 14 11.32 -6.11 -23.65
N MET A 15 11.05 -5.97 -24.94
CA MET A 15 10.28 -6.93 -25.74
C MET A 15 11.19 -8.04 -26.34
N ALA A 16 11.96 -8.71 -25.49
CA ALA A 16 12.91 -9.76 -25.94
C ALA A 16 12.22 -11.11 -26.28
N LYS A 17 10.96 -11.31 -25.85
CA LYS A 17 10.19 -12.54 -26.08
C LYS A 17 8.90 -12.25 -26.83
N GLU A 18 8.41 -13.24 -27.58
CA GLU A 18 7.10 -13.17 -28.24
C GLU A 18 5.91 -13.30 -27.28
N THR A 19 6.11 -13.92 -26.15
CA THR A 19 5.06 -14.14 -25.14
C THR A 19 5.60 -13.90 -23.74
N TYR A 20 4.86 -13.10 -22.98
CA TYR A 20 5.08 -12.88 -21.55
C TYR A 20 3.86 -13.33 -20.75
N ASN A 21 4.09 -14.02 -19.64
CA ASN A 21 3.04 -14.50 -18.76
C ASN A 21 3.26 -13.92 -17.35
N PHE A 22 2.32 -13.11 -16.90
CA PHE A 22 2.30 -12.57 -15.55
C PHE A 22 1.22 -13.29 -14.76
N LYS A 23 1.59 -14.05 -13.73
CA LYS A 23 0.65 -14.85 -12.96
C LYS A 23 0.73 -14.51 -11.49
N ASN A 24 -0.44 -14.51 -10.85
CA ASN A 24 -0.58 -14.45 -9.39
C ASN A 24 0.17 -13.28 -8.74
N PHE A 25 -0.02 -12.06 -9.22
CA PHE A 25 0.52 -10.90 -8.55
C PHE A 25 -0.58 -9.92 -8.13
N THR A 26 -0.30 -9.19 -7.07
CA THR A 26 -1.21 -8.20 -6.51
C THR A 26 -0.57 -6.82 -6.60
N VAL A 27 -1.32 -5.87 -7.10
CA VAL A 27 -0.99 -4.45 -7.05
C VAL A 27 -1.80 -3.83 -5.93
N PHE A 28 -1.12 -3.27 -4.97
CA PHE A 28 -1.72 -2.59 -3.84
C PHE A 28 -1.12 -1.20 -3.70
N GLN A 29 -1.98 -0.20 -3.65
CA GLN A 29 -1.63 1.18 -3.40
C GLN A 29 -2.61 1.76 -2.38
N ASP A 30 -2.09 2.54 -1.45
CA ASP A 30 -2.87 3.24 -0.45
C ASP A 30 -2.34 4.68 -0.33
N LEU A 31 -3.20 5.66 -0.52
CA LEU A 31 -2.87 7.07 -0.39
C LEU A 31 -3.73 7.69 0.72
N TYR A 32 -3.08 8.17 1.75
CA TYR A 32 -3.78 8.78 2.88
C TYR A 32 -3.00 9.96 3.46
N VAL A 33 -3.73 10.83 4.13
CA VAL A 33 -3.19 11.91 4.96
C VAL A 33 -3.33 11.50 6.42
N GLN A 34 -2.27 11.73 7.20
CA GLN A 34 -2.25 11.41 8.62
C GLN A 34 -2.04 12.67 9.46
N ILE A 35 -2.86 12.81 10.51
CA ILE A 35 -2.66 13.75 11.59
C ILE A 35 -2.42 12.95 12.86
N SER A 36 -1.36 13.24 13.59
CA SER A 36 -1.03 12.48 14.80
C SER A 36 -0.59 13.36 15.94
N GLY A 37 -0.92 12.92 17.15
CA GLY A 37 -0.44 13.49 18.42
C GLY A 37 0.08 12.38 19.32
N GLY A 38 1.19 12.62 19.99
CA GLY A 38 1.81 11.63 20.84
C GLY A 38 2.29 12.22 22.16
N TYR A 39 2.43 11.34 23.13
CA TYR A 39 2.96 11.64 24.44
C TYR A 39 4.00 10.60 24.87
N ARG A 40 5.11 11.07 25.43
CA ARG A 40 6.15 10.23 26.02
C ARG A 40 6.34 10.63 27.47
N ARG A 41 6.45 9.64 28.34
CA ARG A 41 6.74 9.85 29.76
C ARG A 41 7.98 9.05 30.16
N ASP A 42 8.87 9.74 30.90
CA ASP A 42 9.91 9.10 31.66
C ASP A 42 9.27 8.48 32.93
N MET A 43 9.49 7.21 33.14
CA MET A 43 8.98 6.42 34.26
C MET A 43 10.09 6.07 35.26
N SER A 44 11.20 6.80 35.25
CA SER A 44 12.35 6.53 36.09
C SER A 44 12.04 6.67 37.58
N ASP A 45 10.93 7.31 37.94
CA ASP A 45 10.35 7.37 39.29
C ASP A 45 9.78 6.01 39.75
N VAL A 46 9.41 5.13 38.82
CA VAL A 46 8.86 3.78 39.09
C VAL A 46 9.89 2.71 38.77
N VAL A 47 10.49 2.79 37.56
CA VAL A 47 11.53 1.88 37.09
C VAL A 47 12.69 2.73 36.53
N PRO A 48 13.83 2.79 37.20
CA PRO A 48 14.98 3.56 36.74
C PRO A 48 15.36 3.21 35.30
N GLY A 49 15.44 4.21 34.42
CA GLY A 49 15.81 4.07 33.04
C GLY A 49 14.67 3.69 32.06
N LEU A 50 13.43 3.55 32.58
CA LEU A 50 12.28 3.25 31.72
C LEU A 50 11.62 4.54 31.21
N ALA A 51 11.33 4.58 29.90
CA ALA A 51 10.44 5.56 29.31
C ALA A 51 9.39 4.85 28.43
N VAL A 52 8.16 5.36 28.45
CA VAL A 52 7.06 4.82 27.65
C VAL A 52 6.42 5.92 26.81
N GLY A 53 5.89 5.56 25.66
CA GLY A 53 5.23 6.51 24.78
C GLY A 53 4.04 5.89 24.05
N ALA A 54 3.09 6.76 23.73
CA ALA A 54 1.96 6.43 22.89
C ALA A 54 1.69 7.57 21.90
N LYS A 55 1.24 7.23 20.69
CA LYS A 55 0.82 8.19 19.68
C LYS A 55 -0.52 7.75 19.10
N LEU A 56 -1.46 8.68 19.03
CA LEU A 56 -2.74 8.48 18.35
C LEU A 56 -2.65 9.11 16.97
N LYS A 57 -3.16 8.40 15.96
CA LYS A 57 -3.19 8.80 14.57
C LYS A 57 -4.63 8.85 14.06
N PHE A 58 -4.99 9.91 13.39
CA PHE A 58 -6.19 10.02 12.60
C PHE A 58 -5.82 9.99 11.13
N LEU A 59 -6.46 9.12 10.36
CA LEU A 59 -6.13 8.81 8.98
C LEU A 59 -7.30 9.21 8.08
N VAL A 60 -6.99 9.90 7.00
CA VAL A 60 -7.94 10.25 5.95
C VAL A 60 -7.47 9.60 4.67
N GLY A 61 -8.11 8.51 4.26
CA GLY A 61 -7.83 7.83 3.00
C GLY A 61 -8.35 8.65 1.82
N LEU A 62 -7.48 8.89 0.85
CA LEU A 62 -7.81 9.62 -0.37
C LEU A 62 -8.02 8.68 -1.55
N ASP A 63 -7.28 7.60 -1.60
CA ASP A 63 -7.32 6.61 -2.66
C ASP A 63 -6.79 5.27 -2.15
N ARG A 64 -7.37 4.18 -2.68
CA ARG A 64 -6.85 2.83 -2.48
C ARG A 64 -7.11 2.02 -3.74
N ILE A 65 -6.07 1.37 -4.23
CA ILE A 65 -6.14 0.42 -5.33
C ILE A 65 -5.77 -0.96 -4.77
N ASP A 66 -6.64 -1.92 -5.00
CA ASP A 66 -6.43 -3.31 -4.64
C ASP A 66 -6.76 -4.16 -5.88
N MET A 67 -5.73 -4.62 -6.59
CA MET A 67 -5.87 -5.39 -7.82
C MET A 67 -5.14 -6.71 -7.70
N LYS A 68 -5.84 -7.78 -8.00
CA LYS A 68 -5.30 -9.13 -8.09
C LYS A 68 -5.33 -9.59 -9.54
N ILE A 69 -4.18 -9.91 -10.06
CA ILE A 69 -4.01 -10.41 -11.41
C ILE A 69 -3.69 -11.90 -11.34
N ASN A 70 -4.68 -12.72 -11.69
CA ASN A 70 -4.56 -14.17 -11.69
C ASN A 70 -3.72 -14.64 -12.88
N ASN A 71 -3.97 -14.03 -14.05
CA ASN A 71 -3.21 -14.29 -15.27
C ASN A 71 -3.25 -13.05 -16.15
N ALA A 72 -2.10 -12.66 -16.69
CA ALA A 72 -2.01 -11.69 -17.78
C ALA A 72 -0.99 -12.21 -18.79
N GLN A 73 -1.42 -12.42 -20.01
CA GLN A 73 -0.59 -12.91 -21.10
C GLN A 73 -0.52 -11.86 -22.19
N ILE A 74 0.68 -11.47 -22.55
CA ILE A 74 0.94 -10.59 -23.69
C ILE A 74 1.56 -11.45 -24.78
N ASN A 75 0.88 -11.57 -25.89
CA ASN A 75 1.40 -12.20 -27.11
C ASN A 75 1.73 -11.10 -28.11
N MET A 76 2.98 -11.05 -28.55
CA MET A 76 3.48 -10.06 -29.49
C MET A 76 3.85 -10.76 -30.79
N SER A 77 3.17 -10.42 -31.86
CA SER A 77 3.56 -10.79 -33.24
C SER A 77 3.97 -9.54 -34.01
N GLN A 78 4.55 -9.71 -35.19
CA GLN A 78 4.98 -8.59 -36.03
C GLN A 78 3.82 -7.65 -36.39
N ASP A 79 2.61 -8.19 -36.53
CA ASP A 79 1.44 -7.46 -37.01
C ASP A 79 0.38 -7.21 -35.94
N LYS A 80 0.43 -7.89 -34.80
CA LYS A 80 -0.63 -7.84 -33.78
C LYS A 80 -0.13 -8.12 -32.38
N TRP A 81 -0.63 -7.32 -31.43
CA TRP A 81 -0.46 -7.56 -30.01
C TRP A 81 -1.78 -8.03 -29.40
N GLU A 82 -1.74 -9.11 -28.68
CA GLU A 82 -2.90 -9.64 -27.95
C GLU A 82 -2.60 -9.62 -26.46
N LEU A 83 -3.52 -9.01 -25.71
CA LEU A 83 -3.50 -8.99 -24.27
C LEU A 83 -4.69 -9.80 -23.74
N ASN A 84 -4.38 -10.93 -23.11
CA ASN A 84 -5.37 -11.75 -22.42
C ASN A 84 -5.17 -11.57 -20.91
N THR A 85 -6.17 -11.04 -20.22
CA THR A 85 -6.09 -10.79 -18.78
C THR A 85 -7.23 -11.45 -18.04
N ASP A 86 -6.90 -12.07 -16.91
CA ASP A 86 -7.83 -12.45 -15.86
C ASP A 86 -7.41 -11.69 -14.60
N ALA A 87 -8.14 -10.64 -14.31
CA ALA A 87 -7.86 -9.74 -13.22
C ALA A 87 -9.14 -9.29 -12.52
N GLU A 88 -9.06 -9.17 -11.22
CA GLU A 88 -10.10 -8.59 -10.38
C GLU A 88 -9.49 -7.47 -9.54
N GLY A 89 -10.26 -6.43 -9.30
CA GLY A 89 -9.75 -5.32 -8.52
C GLY A 89 -10.82 -4.38 -8.04
N THR A 90 -10.45 -3.59 -7.05
CA THR A 90 -11.29 -2.55 -6.48
C THR A 90 -10.48 -1.27 -6.37
N ILE A 91 -11.04 -0.17 -6.84
CA ILE A 91 -10.49 1.17 -6.66
C ILE A 91 -11.44 1.95 -5.76
N TYR A 92 -10.94 2.43 -4.64
CA TYR A 92 -11.64 3.34 -3.74
C TYR A 92 -11.06 4.73 -3.95
N GLY A 93 -11.86 5.65 -4.46
CA GLY A 93 -11.42 7.01 -4.73
C GLY A 93 -12.47 7.78 -5.51
N THR A 94 -12.58 9.08 -5.27
CA THR A 94 -13.57 9.93 -5.93
C THR A 94 -13.03 10.58 -7.20
N TRP A 95 -11.72 10.62 -7.37
CA TRP A 95 -11.01 11.32 -8.43
C TRP A 95 -10.53 10.43 -9.60
N VAL A 96 -10.61 9.09 -9.42
CA VAL A 96 -10.28 8.12 -10.46
C VAL A 96 -11.57 7.61 -11.08
N LYS A 97 -11.67 7.65 -12.41
CA LYS A 97 -12.78 7.12 -13.19
C LYS A 97 -12.27 6.14 -14.22
N PHE A 98 -12.79 4.94 -14.19
CA PHE A 98 -12.54 3.95 -15.23
C PHE A 98 -13.56 4.11 -16.34
N VAL A 99 -13.10 4.32 -17.56
CA VAL A 99 -13.95 4.38 -18.76
C VAL A 99 -13.70 3.11 -19.56
N PRO A 100 -14.68 2.19 -19.59
CA PRO A 100 -14.53 0.97 -20.38
C PRO A 100 -14.39 1.31 -21.86
N ALA A 101 -13.75 0.43 -22.61
CA ALA A 101 -13.64 0.56 -24.06
C ALA A 101 -15.04 0.62 -24.70
N ALA A 102 -15.27 1.61 -25.55
CA ALA A 102 -16.55 1.81 -26.21
C ALA A 102 -16.70 0.90 -27.45
N GLN A 103 -15.59 0.45 -28.03
CA GLN A 103 -15.57 -0.38 -29.24
C GLN A 103 -14.56 -1.52 -29.09
N GLU A 104 -14.79 -2.59 -29.86
CA GLU A 104 -13.89 -3.74 -29.94
C GLU A 104 -12.53 -3.30 -30.52
N GLY A 105 -11.45 -3.55 -29.78
CA GLY A 105 -10.10 -3.12 -30.11
C GLY A 105 -9.63 -1.81 -29.46
N GLU A 106 -10.50 -1.08 -28.78
CA GLU A 106 -10.08 0.05 -27.94
C GLU A 106 -9.61 -0.43 -26.57
N LEU A 107 -8.61 0.26 -26.01
CA LEU A 107 -8.20 0.02 -24.63
C LEU A 107 -9.05 0.84 -23.67
N PRO A 108 -9.40 0.27 -22.51
CA PRO A 108 -10.07 1.03 -21.45
C PRO A 108 -9.17 2.18 -21.00
N LYS A 109 -9.78 3.30 -20.64
CA LYS A 109 -9.07 4.51 -20.19
C LYS A 109 -9.28 4.74 -18.70
N VAL A 110 -8.24 5.20 -18.04
CA VAL A 110 -8.33 5.71 -16.67
C VAL A 110 -8.27 7.23 -16.75
N GLU A 111 -9.35 7.88 -16.37
CA GLU A 111 -9.44 9.33 -16.28
C GLU A 111 -9.20 9.75 -14.83
N MET A 112 -8.39 10.77 -14.63
CA MET A 112 -8.09 11.35 -13.33
C MET A 112 -8.68 12.76 -13.26
N ASP A 113 -9.67 12.95 -12.40
CA ASP A 113 -10.33 14.24 -12.16
C ASP A 113 -9.95 14.78 -10.78
N PHE A 114 -8.84 15.48 -10.70
CA PHE A 114 -8.33 16.03 -9.44
C PHE A 114 -9.26 17.08 -8.81
N SER A 115 -10.25 17.60 -9.54
CA SER A 115 -11.27 18.49 -8.97
C SER A 115 -12.20 17.77 -8.00
N LYS A 116 -12.26 16.44 -8.09
CA LYS A 116 -13.05 15.54 -7.23
C LYS A 116 -12.24 14.88 -6.13
N LEU A 117 -11.00 15.33 -5.91
CA LEU A 117 -10.18 14.81 -4.83
C LEU A 117 -10.87 15.06 -3.48
N GLY A 118 -11.24 14.00 -2.80
CA GLY A 118 -11.92 14.03 -1.52
C GLY A 118 -11.66 12.78 -0.69
N PRO A 119 -12.12 12.78 0.56
CA PRO A 119 -11.97 11.62 1.42
C PRO A 119 -12.69 10.40 0.86
N ALA A 120 -11.94 9.32 0.64
CA ALA A 120 -12.47 8.01 0.27
C ALA A 120 -12.69 7.11 1.49
N GLY A 121 -12.08 7.45 2.63
CA GLY A 121 -12.21 6.70 3.88
C GLY A 121 -11.61 7.43 5.07
N TYR A 122 -11.92 6.92 6.27
CA TYR A 122 -11.39 7.43 7.54
C TYR A 122 -10.88 6.29 8.38
N GLY A 123 -9.88 6.58 9.19
CA GLY A 123 -9.26 5.59 10.05
C GLY A 123 -8.62 6.15 11.28
N VAL A 124 -8.28 5.25 12.16
CA VAL A 124 -7.51 5.54 13.37
C VAL A 124 -6.43 4.48 13.56
N ALA A 125 -5.29 4.91 14.09
CA ALA A 125 -4.24 4.00 14.47
C ALA A 125 -3.54 4.49 15.75
N VAL A 126 -2.83 3.59 16.41
CA VAL A 126 -2.05 3.89 17.61
C VAL A 126 -0.65 3.32 17.46
N ASP A 127 0.34 4.08 17.92
CA ASP A 127 1.69 3.59 18.16
C ASP A 127 1.91 3.49 19.67
N LEU A 128 2.54 2.43 20.10
CA LEU A 128 2.99 2.22 21.47
C LEU A 128 4.47 1.89 21.45
N GLY A 129 5.21 2.43 22.41
CA GLY A 129 6.64 2.17 22.52
C GLY A 129 7.13 2.23 23.94
N ALA A 130 8.20 1.50 24.22
CA ALA A 130 8.94 1.55 25.45
C ALA A 130 10.44 1.55 25.17
N GLU A 131 11.17 2.27 25.97
CA GLU A 131 12.63 2.34 25.95
C GLU A 131 13.14 2.11 27.37
N TYR A 132 14.16 1.28 27.52
CA TYR A 132 14.79 1.00 28.79
C TYR A 132 16.30 1.20 28.66
N LYS A 133 16.82 2.15 29.44
CA LYS A 133 18.24 2.40 29.58
C LYS A 133 18.80 1.59 30.72
N LEU A 134 19.70 0.68 30.41
CA LEU A 134 20.40 -0.13 31.38
C LEU A 134 21.53 0.72 32.00
N ASN A 135 21.43 0.97 33.30
CA ASN A 135 22.49 1.65 34.07
C ASN A 135 23.19 0.60 34.92
N LEU A 136 24.41 0.25 34.56
CA LEU A 136 25.24 -0.71 35.27
C LEU A 136 26.57 -0.04 35.64
N ASP A 137 27.07 -0.37 36.82
CA ASP A 137 28.42 0.09 37.27
C ASP A 137 29.56 -0.62 36.51
N ASN A 138 29.34 -0.92 35.22
CA ASN A 138 30.30 -1.60 34.36
C ASN A 138 30.58 -0.73 33.14
N PRO A 139 31.81 -0.20 32.97
CA PRO A 139 32.14 0.75 31.91
C PRO A 139 31.98 0.19 30.45
N VAL A 140 31.81 -1.11 30.28
CA VAL A 140 31.69 -1.74 28.96
C VAL A 140 30.22 -1.82 28.50
N ILE A 141 29.29 -1.99 29.45
CA ILE A 141 27.87 -2.21 29.14
C ILE A 141 26.94 -1.16 29.75
N ASP A 142 27.50 -0.13 30.42
CA ASP A 142 26.71 0.98 30.91
C ASP A 142 26.13 1.81 29.79
N GLY A 143 24.87 2.20 29.94
CA GLY A 143 24.16 3.01 28.94
C GLY A 143 23.62 2.26 27.73
N VAL A 144 23.61 0.92 27.73
CA VAL A 144 22.92 0.14 26.72
C VAL A 144 21.41 0.43 26.74
N ASN A 145 20.84 0.79 25.58
CA ASN A 145 19.43 1.08 25.45
C ASN A 145 18.72 -0.08 24.74
N PHE A 146 17.62 -0.53 25.33
CA PHE A 146 16.68 -1.46 24.71
C PHE A 146 15.42 -0.70 24.36
N SER A 147 14.91 -0.90 23.14
CA SER A 147 13.64 -0.31 22.72
C SER A 147 12.77 -1.32 22.02
N ALA A 148 11.47 -1.22 22.26
CA ALA A 148 10.45 -2.00 21.58
C ALA A 148 9.28 -1.10 21.22
N SER A 149 8.72 -1.27 20.03
CA SER A 149 7.54 -0.52 19.60
C SER A 149 6.62 -1.36 18.71
N VAL A 150 5.34 -1.06 18.83
CA VAL A 150 4.30 -1.48 17.88
C VAL A 150 3.78 -0.22 17.23
N VAL A 151 3.83 -0.14 15.92
CA VAL A 151 3.43 1.03 15.15
C VAL A 151 2.27 0.69 14.22
N ASP A 152 1.45 1.70 13.89
CA ASP A 152 0.33 1.60 12.95
C ASP A 152 -0.69 0.51 13.31
N LEU A 153 -0.93 0.30 14.62
CA LEU A 153 -1.97 -0.61 15.07
C LEU A 153 -3.34 0.07 14.86
N GLY A 154 -3.95 -0.18 13.70
CA GLY A 154 -5.20 0.45 13.30
C GLY A 154 -5.67 0.04 11.93
N ALA A 155 -6.68 0.76 11.42
CA ALA A 155 -7.24 0.52 10.10
C ALA A 155 -7.86 1.79 9.50
N ILE A 156 -7.95 1.84 8.17
CA ILE A 156 -8.73 2.80 7.41
C ILE A 156 -9.96 2.07 6.87
N PHE A 157 -11.13 2.65 7.07
CA PHE A 157 -12.41 2.16 6.54
C PHE A 157 -12.77 2.99 5.32
N TYR A 158 -12.71 2.36 4.16
CA TYR A 158 -13.05 2.98 2.88
C TYR A 158 -14.55 2.91 2.62
N SER A 159 -15.11 4.00 2.06
CA SER A 159 -16.51 4.08 1.69
C SER A 159 -16.75 3.37 0.36
N GLU A 160 -17.89 2.70 0.22
CA GLU A 160 -18.31 2.13 -1.07
C GLU A 160 -18.74 3.21 -2.08
N ASN A 161 -18.98 4.44 -1.64
CA ASN A 161 -19.26 5.56 -2.53
C ASN A 161 -18.00 5.94 -3.33
N GLY A 162 -18.05 5.78 -4.64
CA GLY A 162 -16.91 5.98 -5.53
C GLY A 162 -16.06 4.73 -5.75
N THR A 163 -16.52 3.57 -5.28
CA THR A 163 -15.85 2.29 -5.51
C THR A 163 -16.08 1.79 -6.94
N ILE A 164 -15.00 1.50 -7.65
CA ILE A 164 -15.02 0.87 -8.97
C ILE A 164 -14.56 -0.56 -8.81
N LYS A 165 -15.40 -1.52 -9.19
CA LYS A 165 -15.02 -2.93 -9.26
C LYS A 165 -14.69 -3.29 -10.69
N LEU A 166 -13.49 -3.81 -10.89
CA LEU A 166 -12.98 -4.25 -12.18
C LEU A 166 -12.97 -5.78 -12.19
N GLN A 167 -13.50 -6.36 -13.24
CA GLN A 167 -13.41 -7.78 -13.49
C GLN A 167 -13.24 -7.98 -14.98
N SER A 168 -12.17 -8.64 -15.40
CA SER A 168 -11.93 -9.09 -16.76
C SER A 168 -11.81 -10.60 -16.80
N LYS A 169 -12.32 -11.20 -17.87
CA LYS A 169 -12.15 -12.63 -18.19
C LYS A 169 -11.44 -12.74 -19.51
#